data_e48b5938f0efda8ae4b62f7c41253e64
#
_entry.id   e48b5938f0efda8ae4b62f7c41253e64
#
_cell.length_a   1.000
_cell.length_b   1.000
_cell.length_c   1.000
_cell.angle_alpha   90.00
_cell.angle_beta   90.00
_cell.angle_gamma   90.00
#
_symmetry.space_group_name_H-M   'P 1'
#
loop_
_entity.id
_entity.type
_entity.pdbx_description
1 polymer ?
#
loop_
_entity_poly.entity_id
_entity_poly.type
_entity_poly.pdbx_seq_one_letter_code
_entity_poly.pdbx_strand_id
1 'polypeptide(L)'
;MPVSLTNSKLIHETLKECDIRLVSALPETWLVHLIRLTDEDPDMTLVRLAKEEEAVGISAGAHFAGVKSAMLMQNHGFLASINGIVSFADLYKIPLLMLISYRGTFGERDPWQTQGGNVTEPLLRALGIPYFVLDQVETVKKRIRQAQTLAESSLQPVAVLLTRDLMWEE
;
A
#
# COMPACT_ATOMS: atom_id res chain seq x y z
N MET A 1 7.96 11.55 -16.22
CA MET A 1 8.18 11.63 -14.77
C MET A 1 9.13 10.50 -14.41
N PRO A 2 10.09 10.71 -13.52
CA PRO A 2 11.11 9.71 -13.18
C PRO A 2 10.58 8.63 -12.22
N VAL A 3 9.32 8.27 -12.31
CA VAL A 3 8.73 7.14 -11.58
C VAL A 3 8.94 5.88 -12.40
N SER A 4 9.47 4.82 -11.79
CA SER A 4 9.78 3.57 -12.49
C SER A 4 8.53 2.86 -12.97
N LEU A 5 8.34 2.86 -14.29
CA LEU A 5 7.29 2.08 -14.94
C LEU A 5 7.59 0.57 -14.82
N THR A 6 8.86 0.19 -14.91
CA THR A 6 9.30 -1.21 -14.83
C THR A 6 8.95 -1.80 -13.47
N ASN A 7 9.30 -1.10 -12.39
CA ASN A 7 9.01 -1.59 -11.03
C ASN A 7 7.52 -1.51 -10.72
N SER A 8 6.80 -0.51 -11.24
CA SER A 8 5.34 -0.45 -11.14
C SER A 8 4.66 -1.64 -11.82
N LYS A 9 5.13 -2.07 -13.01
CA LYS A 9 4.65 -3.28 -13.70
C LYS A 9 4.92 -4.54 -12.87
N LEU A 10 6.12 -4.67 -12.31
CA LEU A 10 6.48 -5.81 -11.47
C LEU A 10 5.58 -5.92 -10.23
N ILE A 11 5.28 -4.79 -9.58
CA ILE A 11 4.37 -4.75 -8.43
C ILE A 11 2.96 -5.13 -8.89
N HIS A 12 2.45 -4.55 -9.97
CA HIS A 12 1.13 -4.85 -10.52
C HIS A 12 0.96 -6.35 -10.84
N GLU A 13 1.91 -6.94 -11.58
CA GLU A 13 1.92 -8.37 -11.88
C GLU A 13 1.94 -9.22 -10.59
N THR A 14 2.71 -8.79 -9.59
CA THR A 14 2.76 -9.48 -8.30
C THR A 14 1.43 -9.44 -7.55
N LEU A 15 0.73 -8.30 -7.58
CA LEU A 15 -0.61 -8.22 -7.00
C LEU A 15 -1.59 -9.17 -7.70
N LYS A 16 -1.54 -9.27 -9.02
CA LYS A 16 -2.34 -10.27 -9.79
C LYS A 16 -1.99 -11.70 -9.41
N GLU A 17 -0.69 -12.02 -9.27
CA GLU A 17 -0.21 -13.34 -8.83
C GLU A 17 -0.67 -13.68 -7.40
N CYS A 18 -0.91 -12.67 -6.56
CA CYS A 18 -1.52 -12.81 -5.23
C CYS A 18 -3.05 -12.90 -5.24
N ASP A 19 -3.65 -12.93 -6.44
CA ASP A 19 -5.11 -12.92 -6.65
C ASP A 19 -5.80 -11.66 -6.09
N ILE A 20 -5.08 -10.53 -6.03
CA ILE A 20 -5.68 -9.24 -5.72
C ILE A 20 -6.54 -8.81 -6.91
N ARG A 21 -7.83 -8.57 -6.66
CA ARG A 21 -8.82 -8.18 -7.68
C ARG A 21 -9.37 -6.77 -7.46
N LEU A 22 -9.20 -6.22 -6.27
CA LEU A 22 -9.64 -4.88 -5.95
C LEU A 22 -8.48 -4.07 -5.39
N VAL A 23 -8.27 -2.89 -5.94
CA VAL A 23 -7.28 -1.92 -5.45
C VAL A 23 -7.98 -0.61 -5.17
N SER A 24 -7.78 -0.05 -4.00
CA SER A 24 -8.26 1.27 -3.64
C SER A 24 -7.10 2.25 -3.59
N ALA A 25 -7.26 3.43 -4.17
CA ALA A 25 -6.20 4.43 -4.25
C ALA A 25 -6.72 5.86 -4.29
N LEU A 26 -6.01 6.77 -3.64
CA LEU A 26 -6.03 8.19 -3.94
C LEU A 26 -4.88 8.48 -4.93
N PRO A 27 -5.05 9.39 -5.93
CA PRO A 27 -3.95 9.77 -6.83
C PRO A 27 -2.71 10.22 -6.08
N GLU A 28 -1.59 9.56 -6.36
CA GLU A 28 -0.29 9.80 -5.71
C GLU A 28 0.85 9.69 -6.72
N THR A 29 1.86 10.57 -6.61
CA THR A 29 2.89 10.73 -7.65
C THR A 29 3.73 9.48 -7.86
N TRP A 30 4.20 8.82 -6.80
CA TRP A 30 5.08 7.64 -6.93
C TRP A 30 4.31 6.39 -7.38
N LEU A 31 3.01 6.34 -7.16
CA LEU A 31 2.16 5.22 -7.51
C LEU A 31 1.38 5.43 -8.82
N VAL A 32 1.62 6.54 -9.53
CA VAL A 32 0.85 6.91 -10.73
C VAL A 32 0.80 5.83 -11.79
N HIS A 33 1.92 5.16 -12.05
CA HIS A 33 1.96 4.07 -13.04
C HIS A 33 1.25 2.82 -12.54
N LEU A 34 1.40 2.48 -11.26
CA LEU A 34 0.71 1.35 -10.64
C LEU A 34 -0.81 1.55 -10.63
N ILE A 35 -1.26 2.75 -10.27
CA ILE A 35 -2.69 3.12 -10.30
C ILE A 35 -3.24 3.01 -11.74
N ARG A 36 -2.51 3.55 -12.72
CA ARG A 36 -2.92 3.48 -14.12
C ARG A 36 -2.97 2.04 -14.63
N LEU A 37 -1.95 1.22 -14.36
CA LEU A 37 -1.93 -0.19 -14.76
C LEU A 37 -3.11 -0.96 -14.18
N THR A 38 -3.47 -0.68 -12.93
CA THR A 38 -4.65 -1.28 -12.29
C THR A 38 -5.96 -0.83 -12.94
N ASP A 39 -6.07 0.45 -13.29
CA ASP A 39 -7.27 1.02 -13.93
C ASP A 39 -7.50 0.49 -15.36
N GLU A 40 -6.40 0.21 -16.08
CA GLU A 40 -6.41 -0.33 -17.44
C GLU A 40 -6.55 -1.87 -17.49
N ASP A 41 -6.41 -2.57 -16.36
CA ASP A 41 -6.46 -4.04 -16.31
C ASP A 41 -7.91 -4.56 -16.19
N PRO A 42 -8.41 -5.33 -17.18
CA PRO A 42 -9.78 -5.83 -17.15
C PRO A 42 -10.07 -6.85 -16.04
N ASP A 43 -9.03 -7.45 -15.44
CA ASP A 43 -9.16 -8.44 -14.36
C ASP A 43 -9.14 -7.81 -12.97
N MET A 44 -8.92 -6.48 -12.87
CA MET A 44 -8.82 -5.76 -11.61
C MET A 44 -9.84 -4.61 -11.56
N THR A 45 -10.25 -4.27 -10.36
CA THR A 45 -11.11 -3.11 -10.12
C THR A 45 -10.35 -2.07 -9.34
N LEU A 46 -10.20 -0.86 -9.91
CA LEU A 46 -9.67 0.30 -9.21
C LEU A 46 -10.83 1.10 -8.59
N VAL A 47 -10.79 1.29 -7.28
CA VAL A 47 -11.69 2.21 -6.56
C VAL A 47 -10.92 3.49 -6.23
N ARG A 48 -11.32 4.59 -6.87
CA ARG A 48 -10.77 5.92 -6.59
C ARG A 48 -11.42 6.51 -5.35
N LEU A 49 -10.58 6.99 -4.44
CA LEU A 49 -10.99 7.49 -3.12
C LEU A 49 -11.07 9.01 -3.11
N ALA A 50 -11.92 9.55 -2.24
CA ALA A 50 -11.85 10.95 -1.81
C ALA A 50 -10.94 11.14 -0.59
N LYS A 51 -10.77 10.06 0.23
CA LYS A 51 -9.92 10.02 1.42
C LYS A 51 -9.42 8.59 1.62
N GLU A 52 -8.16 8.41 2.00
CA GLU A 52 -7.53 7.08 2.12
C GLU A 52 -8.20 6.21 3.20
N GLU A 53 -8.76 6.80 4.25
CA GLU A 53 -9.50 6.07 5.29
C GLU A 53 -10.69 5.26 4.73
N GLU A 54 -11.29 5.69 3.61
CA GLU A 54 -12.38 4.97 2.94
C GLU A 54 -11.94 3.58 2.48
N ALA A 55 -10.65 3.43 2.11
CA ALA A 55 -10.08 2.17 1.69
C ALA A 55 -10.20 1.06 2.74
N VAL A 56 -10.19 1.40 4.02
CA VAL A 56 -10.34 0.43 5.11
C VAL A 56 -11.71 -0.26 5.03
N GLY A 57 -12.77 0.54 4.89
CA GLY A 57 -14.13 0.01 4.74
C GLY A 57 -14.34 -0.76 3.44
N ILE A 58 -13.74 -0.28 2.33
CA ILE A 58 -13.79 -0.94 1.03
C ILE A 58 -13.09 -2.31 1.09
N SER A 59 -11.90 -2.36 1.68
CA SER A 59 -11.14 -3.62 1.84
C SER A 59 -11.86 -4.60 2.76
N ALA A 60 -12.52 -4.12 3.81
CA ALA A 60 -13.34 -4.95 4.67
C ALA A 60 -14.54 -5.54 3.91
N GLY A 61 -15.24 -4.73 3.13
CA GLY A 61 -16.33 -5.20 2.27
C GLY A 61 -15.87 -6.24 1.27
N ALA A 62 -14.72 -6.02 0.63
CA ALA A 62 -14.10 -6.98 -0.28
C ALA A 62 -13.78 -8.31 0.43
N HIS A 63 -13.17 -8.25 1.62
CA HIS A 63 -12.85 -9.43 2.43
C HIS A 63 -14.10 -10.27 2.73
N PHE A 64 -15.20 -9.64 3.20
CA PHE A 64 -16.46 -10.35 3.48
C PHE A 64 -17.12 -10.90 2.21
N ALA A 65 -16.84 -10.29 1.05
CA ALA A 65 -17.29 -10.81 -0.25
C ALA A 65 -16.36 -11.90 -0.84
N GLY A 66 -15.29 -12.27 -0.13
CA GLY A 66 -14.29 -13.24 -0.62
C GLY A 66 -13.36 -12.70 -1.70
N VAL A 67 -13.25 -11.37 -1.82
CA VAL A 67 -12.39 -10.69 -2.79
C VAL A 67 -11.13 -10.17 -2.09
N LYS A 68 -9.96 -10.53 -2.61
CA LYS A 68 -8.69 -10.00 -2.10
C LYS A 68 -8.44 -8.59 -2.60
N SER A 69 -7.99 -7.73 -1.70
CA SER A 69 -7.77 -6.31 -1.99
C SER A 69 -6.42 -5.78 -1.51
N ALA A 70 -5.99 -4.67 -2.10
CA ALA A 70 -4.84 -3.90 -1.65
C ALA A 70 -5.18 -2.41 -1.60
N MET A 71 -4.55 -1.70 -0.67
CA MET A 71 -4.66 -0.26 -0.51
C MET A 71 -3.37 0.39 -1.00
N LEU A 72 -3.46 1.35 -1.91
CA LEU A 72 -2.34 2.16 -2.39
C LEU A 72 -2.46 3.57 -1.82
N MET A 73 -1.44 4.05 -1.13
CA MET A 73 -1.43 5.36 -0.50
C MET A 73 -0.01 5.88 -0.27
N GLN A 74 0.12 7.15 0.02
CA GLN A 74 1.35 7.68 0.60
C GLN A 74 1.32 7.61 2.13
N ASN A 75 2.45 7.88 2.79
CA ASN A 75 2.48 7.91 4.26
C ASN A 75 1.45 8.85 4.88
N HIS A 76 1.15 10.02 4.31
CA HIS A 76 0.08 10.89 4.82
C HIS A 76 -1.29 10.22 4.73
N GLY A 77 -1.52 9.40 3.71
CA GLY A 77 -2.73 8.59 3.60
C GLY A 77 -2.83 7.52 4.69
N PHE A 78 -1.71 6.89 5.02
CA PHE A 78 -1.64 6.00 6.19
C PHE A 78 -1.98 6.75 7.49
N LEU A 79 -1.37 7.93 7.71
CA LEU A 79 -1.68 8.75 8.88
C LEU A 79 -3.16 9.13 8.95
N ALA A 80 -3.77 9.49 7.82
CA ALA A 80 -5.18 9.82 7.73
C ALA A 80 -6.11 8.61 7.98
N SER A 81 -5.61 7.39 7.80
CA SER A 81 -6.37 6.13 7.92
C SER A 81 -6.26 5.46 9.29
N ILE A 82 -5.43 5.96 10.20
CA ILE A 82 -5.13 5.31 11.49
C ILE A 82 -6.40 5.01 12.28
N ASN A 83 -7.34 5.96 12.34
CA ASN A 83 -8.59 5.74 13.06
C ASN A 83 -9.39 4.57 12.48
N GLY A 84 -9.55 4.51 11.16
CA GLY A 84 -10.23 3.39 10.50
C GLY A 84 -9.51 2.05 10.69
N ILE A 85 -8.18 2.07 10.62
CA ILE A 85 -7.36 0.87 10.84
C ILE A 85 -7.57 0.33 12.27
N VAL A 86 -7.42 1.15 13.29
CA VAL A 86 -7.52 0.75 14.70
C VAL A 86 -8.95 0.41 15.10
N SER A 87 -9.90 1.31 14.78
CA SER A 87 -11.28 1.20 15.24
C SER A 87 -12.12 0.20 14.45
N PHE A 88 -11.67 -0.20 13.28
CA PHE A 88 -12.41 -1.13 12.43
C PHE A 88 -11.59 -2.34 12.01
N ALA A 89 -10.48 -2.16 11.27
CA ALA A 89 -9.76 -3.30 10.72
C ALA A 89 -9.14 -4.18 11.81
N ASP A 90 -8.46 -3.58 12.78
CA ASP A 90 -7.83 -4.34 13.87
C ASP A 90 -8.87 -4.93 14.83
N LEU A 91 -9.91 -4.16 15.16
CA LEU A 91 -11.00 -4.60 16.04
C LEU A 91 -11.76 -5.80 15.47
N TYR A 92 -12.10 -5.77 14.17
CA TYR A 92 -12.89 -6.82 13.52
C TYR A 92 -12.04 -7.87 12.79
N LYS A 93 -10.70 -7.82 12.98
CA LYS A 93 -9.77 -8.79 12.39
C LYS A 93 -9.86 -8.85 10.86
N ILE A 94 -9.83 -7.69 10.23
CA ILE A 94 -9.85 -7.54 8.77
C ILE A 94 -8.41 -7.55 8.24
N PRO A 95 -8.07 -8.45 7.32
CA PRO A 95 -6.77 -8.41 6.65
C PRO A 95 -6.69 -7.19 5.73
N LEU A 96 -5.67 -6.38 5.90
CA LEU A 96 -5.36 -5.27 4.99
C LEU A 96 -3.95 -5.41 4.45
N LEU A 97 -3.79 -5.43 3.13
CA LEU A 97 -2.50 -5.25 2.48
C LEU A 97 -2.36 -3.78 2.08
N MET A 98 -1.44 -3.07 2.72
CA MET A 98 -1.18 -1.65 2.47
C MET A 98 0.17 -1.49 1.77
N LEU A 99 0.17 -0.97 0.53
CA LEU A 99 1.37 -0.54 -0.17
C LEU A 99 1.49 0.98 -0.03
N ILE A 100 2.50 1.42 0.69
CA ILE A 100 2.65 2.81 1.10
C ILE A 100 3.90 3.40 0.43
N SER A 101 3.75 4.43 -0.41
CA SER A 101 4.90 5.17 -0.93
C SER A 101 5.58 5.89 0.22
N TYR A 102 6.82 5.49 0.52
CA TYR A 102 7.56 5.93 1.71
C TYR A 102 8.32 7.22 1.42
N ARG A 103 7.58 8.33 1.45
CA ARG A 103 8.09 9.70 1.26
C ARG A 103 8.76 10.22 2.54
N GLY A 104 9.56 11.29 2.40
CA GLY A 104 10.16 12.01 3.53
C GLY A 104 11.40 11.36 4.13
N THR A 105 12.03 10.40 3.42
CA THR A 105 13.30 9.77 3.79
C THR A 105 14.48 10.35 3.01
N PHE A 106 15.65 9.68 3.02
CA PHE A 106 16.84 10.15 2.29
C PHE A 106 16.53 10.42 0.81
N GLY A 107 16.97 11.58 0.31
CA GLY A 107 16.72 12.06 -1.05
C GLY A 107 15.37 12.77 -1.23
N GLU A 108 14.54 12.92 -0.19
CA GLU A 108 13.32 13.71 -0.29
C GLU A 108 13.65 15.21 -0.46
N ARG A 109 13.00 15.84 -1.44
CA ARG A 109 13.18 17.26 -1.77
C ARG A 109 12.05 18.13 -1.25
N ASP A 110 10.91 17.50 -0.94
CA ASP A 110 9.68 18.17 -0.54
C ASP A 110 9.60 18.24 0.99
N PRO A 111 9.85 19.39 1.63
CA PRO A 111 9.95 19.48 3.08
C PRO A 111 8.67 19.08 3.82
N TRP A 112 7.51 19.24 3.19
CA TRP A 112 6.22 18.80 3.75
C TRP A 112 6.09 17.28 3.84
N GLN A 113 6.91 16.52 3.14
CA GLN A 113 6.92 15.04 3.22
C GLN A 113 7.75 14.53 4.41
N THR A 114 8.73 15.31 4.86
CA THR A 114 9.73 14.86 5.85
C THR A 114 9.09 14.41 7.16
N GLN A 115 8.12 15.16 7.68
CA GLN A 115 7.47 14.80 8.95
C GLN A 115 6.63 13.52 8.80
N GLY A 116 5.95 13.34 7.67
CA GLY A 116 5.25 12.11 7.36
C GLY A 116 6.19 10.90 7.36
N GLY A 117 7.37 11.03 6.72
CA GLY A 117 8.39 9.98 6.72
C GLY A 117 8.88 9.62 8.12
N ASN A 118 9.22 10.64 8.91
CA ASN A 118 9.76 10.46 10.26
C ASN A 118 8.83 9.69 11.20
N VAL A 119 7.51 9.84 11.07
CA VAL A 119 6.53 9.23 11.97
C VAL A 119 5.96 7.91 11.47
N THR A 120 6.13 7.57 10.20
CA THR A 120 5.49 6.38 9.60
C THR A 120 5.90 5.09 10.31
N GLU A 121 7.19 4.76 10.36
CA GLU A 121 7.64 3.55 11.06
C GLU A 121 7.38 3.56 12.57
N PRO A 122 7.63 4.66 13.32
CA PRO A 122 7.25 4.75 14.72
C PRO A 122 5.78 4.42 14.97
N LEU A 123 4.87 4.92 14.13
CA LEU A 123 3.44 4.65 14.26
C LEU A 123 3.08 3.21 13.90
N LEU A 124 3.64 2.64 12.84
CA LEU A 124 3.44 1.22 12.51
C LEU A 124 3.88 0.33 13.70
N ARG A 125 5.03 0.63 14.31
CA ARG A 125 5.50 -0.08 15.52
C ARG A 125 4.58 0.12 16.71
N ALA A 126 4.15 1.35 16.97
CA ALA A 126 3.26 1.66 18.11
C ALA A 126 1.88 0.99 17.98
N LEU A 127 1.39 0.83 16.73
CA LEU A 127 0.14 0.14 16.43
C LEU A 127 0.29 -1.40 16.35
N GLY A 128 1.52 -1.92 16.45
CA GLY A 128 1.78 -3.35 16.29
C GLY A 128 1.56 -3.87 14.88
N ILE A 129 1.54 -3.00 13.86
CA ILE A 129 1.34 -3.38 12.46
C ILE A 129 2.66 -3.91 11.88
N PRO A 130 2.73 -5.17 11.44
CA PRO A 130 3.90 -5.70 10.74
C PRO A 130 4.14 -4.92 9.46
N TYR A 131 5.40 -4.60 9.18
CA TYR A 131 5.75 -3.92 7.94
C TYR A 131 7.11 -4.35 7.42
N PHE A 132 7.34 -4.08 6.14
CA PHE A 132 8.59 -4.30 5.45
C PHE A 132 8.96 -3.06 4.63
N VAL A 133 10.20 -2.59 4.75
CA VAL A 133 10.75 -1.53 3.89
C VAL A 133 11.29 -2.18 2.62
N LEU A 134 10.68 -1.90 1.48
CA LEU A 134 10.97 -2.52 0.19
C LEU A 134 11.78 -1.54 -0.66
N ASP A 135 13.08 -1.79 -0.75
CA ASP A 135 14.09 -0.97 -1.43
C ASP A 135 14.78 -1.70 -2.60
N GLN A 136 14.62 -3.03 -2.71
CA GLN A 136 15.30 -3.86 -3.70
C GLN A 136 14.32 -4.56 -4.64
N VAL A 137 14.48 -4.33 -5.93
CA VAL A 137 13.59 -4.86 -6.98
C VAL A 137 13.54 -6.39 -6.99
N GLU A 138 14.66 -7.07 -6.71
CA GLU A 138 14.76 -8.51 -6.69
C GLU A 138 13.87 -9.17 -5.63
N THR A 139 13.53 -8.43 -4.60
CA THR A 139 12.73 -8.94 -3.48
C THR A 139 11.23 -8.61 -3.59
N VAL A 140 10.81 -7.78 -4.55
CA VAL A 140 9.43 -7.30 -4.71
C VAL A 140 8.42 -8.44 -4.66
N LYS A 141 8.53 -9.42 -5.56
CA LYS A 141 7.58 -10.55 -5.62
C LYS A 141 7.51 -11.31 -4.32
N LYS A 142 8.67 -11.62 -3.73
CA LYS A 142 8.74 -12.36 -2.48
C LYS A 142 8.08 -11.61 -1.33
N ARG A 143 8.38 -10.32 -1.18
CA ARG A 143 7.94 -9.52 -0.04
C ARG A 143 6.45 -9.19 -0.10
N ILE A 144 5.92 -8.85 -1.25
CA ILE A 144 4.48 -8.61 -1.42
C ILE A 144 3.69 -9.90 -1.13
N ARG A 145 4.12 -11.06 -1.66
CA ARG A 145 3.48 -12.34 -1.35
C ARG A 145 3.51 -12.68 0.14
N GLN A 146 4.66 -12.45 0.80
CA GLN A 146 4.79 -12.67 2.25
C GLN A 146 3.87 -11.74 3.04
N ALA A 147 3.78 -10.46 2.66
CA ALA A 147 2.89 -9.49 3.30
C ALA A 147 1.41 -9.89 3.14
N GLN A 148 0.99 -10.28 1.93
CA GLN A 148 -0.36 -10.78 1.68
C GLN A 148 -0.68 -12.03 2.50
N THR A 149 0.22 -13.01 2.48
CA THR A 149 0.06 -14.25 3.27
C THR A 149 -0.08 -13.94 4.75
N LEU A 150 0.75 -13.03 5.28
CA LEU A 150 0.70 -12.64 6.68
C LEU A 150 -0.62 -11.94 7.02
N ALA A 151 -1.05 -10.99 6.19
CA ALA A 151 -2.32 -10.30 6.40
C ALA A 151 -3.50 -11.29 6.48
N GLU A 152 -3.57 -12.22 5.53
CA GLU A 152 -4.65 -13.22 5.47
C GLU A 152 -4.59 -14.24 6.62
N SER A 153 -3.39 -14.76 6.94
CA SER A 153 -3.25 -15.80 7.94
C SER A 153 -3.45 -15.31 9.38
N SER A 154 -3.10 -14.05 9.64
CA SER A 154 -3.23 -13.43 10.96
C SER A 154 -4.44 -12.50 11.10
N LEU A 155 -5.20 -12.28 10.02
CA LEU A 155 -6.37 -11.39 9.97
C LEU A 155 -6.06 -10.01 10.56
N GLN A 156 -5.00 -9.38 10.04
CA GLN A 156 -4.53 -8.08 10.53
C GLN A 156 -4.00 -7.20 9.39
N PRO A 157 -3.90 -5.88 9.61
CA PRO A 157 -3.20 -4.98 8.70
C PRO A 157 -1.70 -5.34 8.59
N VAL A 158 -1.16 -5.27 7.37
CA VAL A 158 0.27 -5.42 7.06
C VAL A 158 0.67 -4.34 6.06
N ALA A 159 1.82 -3.69 6.27
CA ALA A 159 2.31 -2.64 5.40
C ALA A 159 3.58 -3.04 4.64
N VAL A 160 3.66 -2.61 3.38
CA VAL A 160 4.87 -2.63 2.55
C VAL A 160 5.21 -1.19 2.20
N LEU A 161 6.35 -0.71 2.71
CA LEU A 161 6.82 0.65 2.47
C LEU A 161 7.68 0.66 1.21
N LEU A 162 7.18 1.30 0.16
CA LEU A 162 7.86 1.40 -1.15
C LEU A 162 8.78 2.62 -1.12
N THR A 163 10.09 2.37 -1.14
CA THR A 163 11.09 3.44 -1.03
C THR A 163 11.29 4.22 -2.31
N ARG A 164 12.02 5.34 -2.21
CA ARG A 164 12.46 6.11 -3.37
C ARG A 164 13.32 5.27 -4.32
N ASP A 165 14.27 4.50 -3.78
CA ASP A 165 15.20 3.69 -4.57
C ASP A 165 14.46 2.63 -5.41
N LEU A 166 13.32 2.15 -4.93
CA LEU A 166 12.46 1.25 -5.69
C LEU A 166 11.59 1.97 -6.73
N MET A 167 11.00 3.11 -6.37
CA MET A 167 9.93 3.72 -7.16
C MET A 167 10.40 4.82 -8.10
N TRP A 168 11.63 5.32 -7.95
CA TRP A 168 12.13 6.48 -8.66
C TRP A 168 13.34 6.13 -9.52
N GLU A 169 13.33 6.53 -10.79
CA GLU A 169 14.46 6.42 -11.72
C GLU A 169 15.22 7.76 -11.73
N GLU A 170 16.56 7.72 -11.59
CA GLU A 170 17.43 8.90 -11.69
C GLU A 170 17.64 9.38 -13.14
#